data_06c147f31467487a5e94fe639fc23f75
#
_entry.id   06c147f31467487a5e94fe639fc23f75
#
_cell.length_a   1.000
_cell.length_b   1.000
_cell.length_c   1.000
_cell.angle_alpha   90.00
_cell.angle_beta   90.00
_cell.angle_gamma   90.00
#
_symmetry.space_group_name_H-M   'P 1'
#
loop_
_entity.id
_entity.type
_entity.pdbx_description
1 polymer ?
#
loop_
_entity_poly.entity_id
_entity_poly.type
_entity_poly.pdbx_seq_one_letter_code
_entity_poly.pdbx_strand_id
1 'polypeptide(L)'
;DRKPMSAAKMSTFGEVRNWGSDWKAFVMKNADRTNSSYIQKTTLPYENNFLDLDPVVKDPLGFPVTRITAKYGDNEKRIATFAQDKMEQWYLEAGAVKIIKSGVGNVMGPSTHAYGGTRMGLNSQTNVVNQWGFSHEVPNLGILGGSVMGTSGSRNPTLTVQALSWRT
;
A
#
# COMPACT_ATOMS: atom_id res chain seq x y z
N ASP A 1 8.08 -20.17 -10.42
CA ASP A 1 9.49 -19.93 -10.81
C ASP A 1 10.00 -18.64 -10.16
N ARG A 2 10.93 -18.77 -9.24
CA ARG A 2 11.61 -17.59 -8.71
C ARG A 2 12.69 -17.12 -9.69
N LYS A 3 12.59 -15.86 -10.10
CA LYS A 3 13.66 -15.23 -10.87
C LYS A 3 14.94 -15.20 -10.01
N PRO A 4 16.14 -15.36 -10.57
CA PRO A 4 17.40 -15.38 -9.82
C PRO A 4 17.57 -14.21 -8.84
N MET A 5 17.15 -13.00 -9.24
CA MET A 5 17.18 -11.82 -8.37
C MET A 5 16.22 -11.91 -7.17
N SER A 6 15.11 -12.62 -7.28
CA SER A 6 14.20 -12.85 -6.14
C SER A 6 14.78 -13.87 -5.18
N ALA A 7 15.49 -14.87 -5.67
CA ALA A 7 16.20 -15.83 -4.83
C ALA A 7 17.33 -15.14 -4.05
N ALA A 8 18.07 -14.22 -4.68
CA ALA A 8 19.12 -13.45 -4.02
C ALA A 8 18.64 -12.52 -2.89
N LYS A 9 17.34 -12.19 -2.89
CA LYS A 9 16.71 -11.37 -1.83
C LYS A 9 15.96 -12.19 -0.78
N MET A 10 16.03 -13.52 -0.82
CA MET A 10 15.35 -14.34 0.16
C MET A 10 15.96 -14.17 1.55
N SER A 11 15.12 -14.26 2.57
CA SER A 11 15.58 -14.30 3.95
C SER A 11 16.42 -15.55 4.21
N THR A 12 17.53 -15.39 4.94
CA THR A 12 18.31 -16.52 5.46
C THR A 12 17.73 -17.10 6.75
N PHE A 13 16.59 -16.59 7.22
CA PHE A 13 15.95 -16.98 8.47
C PHE A 13 16.88 -16.84 9.70
N GLY A 14 17.94 -16.04 9.58
CA GLY A 14 18.95 -15.89 10.63
C GLY A 14 19.95 -17.05 10.74
N GLU A 15 19.91 -18.01 9.83
CA GLU A 15 20.78 -19.20 9.85
C GLU A 15 22.20 -18.91 9.38
N VAL A 16 22.35 -18.01 8.44
CA VAL A 16 23.65 -17.55 7.91
C VAL A 16 23.63 -16.04 7.69
N ARG A 17 24.81 -15.44 7.56
CA ARG A 17 24.93 -14.03 7.18
C ARG A 17 24.35 -13.81 5.77
N ASN A 18 23.87 -12.59 5.47
CA ASN A 18 23.30 -12.26 4.15
C ASN A 18 24.36 -11.96 3.08
N TRP A 19 25.55 -12.52 3.21
CA TRP A 19 26.70 -12.36 2.30
C TRP A 19 27.71 -13.49 2.46
N GLY A 20 28.59 -13.65 1.47
CA GLY A 20 29.68 -14.63 1.49
C GLY A 20 29.30 -15.99 0.92
N SER A 21 30.19 -16.97 1.08
CA SER A 21 30.06 -18.33 0.57
C SER A 21 28.88 -19.08 1.18
N ASP A 22 28.70 -18.93 2.49
CA ASP A 22 27.61 -19.61 3.24
C ASP A 22 26.25 -19.11 2.80
N TRP A 23 26.13 -17.80 2.55
CA TRP A 23 24.91 -17.22 1.96
C TRP A 23 24.64 -17.79 0.57
N LYS A 24 25.66 -17.90 -0.30
CA LYS A 24 25.52 -18.52 -1.63
C LYS A 24 25.03 -19.96 -1.52
N ALA A 25 25.66 -20.76 -0.66
CA ALA A 25 25.29 -22.15 -0.44
C ALA A 25 23.86 -22.27 0.11
N PHE A 26 23.46 -21.39 1.05
CA PHE A 26 22.12 -21.34 1.59
C PHE A 26 21.08 -20.99 0.50
N VAL A 27 21.34 -19.98 -0.32
CA VAL A 27 20.43 -19.57 -1.41
C VAL A 27 20.30 -20.69 -2.44
N MET A 28 21.40 -21.30 -2.84
CA MET A 28 21.38 -22.43 -3.81
C MET A 28 20.56 -23.61 -3.28
N LYS A 29 20.69 -23.94 -1.99
CA LYS A 29 19.97 -25.05 -1.36
C LYS A 29 18.46 -24.78 -1.20
N ASN A 30 18.07 -23.51 -0.96
CA ASN A 30 16.72 -23.17 -0.50
C ASN A 30 15.89 -22.33 -1.47
N ALA A 31 16.45 -21.91 -2.62
CA ALA A 31 15.77 -20.99 -3.53
C ALA A 31 14.43 -21.52 -4.07
N ASP A 32 14.32 -22.82 -4.28
CA ASP A 32 13.12 -23.53 -4.73
C ASP A 32 12.23 -24.03 -3.58
N ARG A 33 12.69 -23.90 -2.33
CA ARG A 33 12.02 -24.38 -1.11
C ARG A 33 11.47 -23.26 -0.22
N THR A 34 11.62 -22.01 -0.65
CA THR A 34 11.10 -20.85 0.06
C THR A 34 10.01 -20.15 -0.74
N ASN A 35 9.00 -19.70 -0.04
CA ASN A 35 7.93 -18.90 -0.63
C ASN A 35 7.66 -17.67 0.24
N SER A 36 7.01 -16.66 -0.33
CA SER A 36 6.54 -15.48 0.39
C SER A 36 5.15 -15.13 -0.06
N SER A 37 4.30 -14.76 0.87
CA SER A 37 2.96 -14.28 0.60
C SER A 37 2.78 -12.89 1.19
N TYR A 38 1.92 -12.12 0.56
CA TYR A 38 1.48 -10.82 1.04
C TYR A 38 -0.02 -10.68 0.81
N ILE A 39 -0.63 -9.77 1.54
CA ILE A 39 -2.02 -9.41 1.33
C ILE A 39 -2.13 -7.95 0.91
N GLN A 40 -3.09 -7.70 0.06
CA GLN A 40 -3.63 -6.36 -0.14
C GLN A 40 -4.79 -6.15 0.82
N LYS A 41 -4.81 -5.02 1.51
CA LYS A 41 -5.86 -4.68 2.45
C LYS A 41 -6.38 -3.28 2.20
N THR A 42 -7.62 -3.05 2.52
CA THR A 42 -8.22 -1.71 2.50
C THR A 42 -7.64 -0.86 3.61
N THR A 43 -7.37 0.40 3.32
CA THR A 43 -7.07 1.45 4.31
C THR A 43 -8.28 2.35 4.42
N LEU A 44 -8.74 2.60 5.66
CA LEU A 44 -9.86 3.49 5.92
C LEU A 44 -9.46 4.97 5.74
N PRO A 45 -10.40 5.84 5.36
CA PRO A 45 -10.15 7.28 5.21
C PRO A 45 -10.16 7.96 6.58
N TYR A 46 -8.99 8.08 7.19
CA TYR A 46 -8.82 8.78 8.47
C TYR A 46 -8.58 10.28 8.23
N GLU A 47 -9.20 11.14 9.04
CA GLU A 47 -9.03 12.61 8.95
C GLU A 47 -7.59 13.06 9.20
N ASN A 48 -6.82 12.30 9.98
CA ASN A 48 -5.42 12.56 10.24
C ASN A 48 -4.46 12.03 9.14
N ASN A 49 -5.01 11.50 8.06
CA ASN A 49 -4.30 11.20 6.82
C ASN A 49 -4.74 12.22 5.76
N PHE A 50 -3.86 13.18 5.44
CA PHE A 50 -4.21 14.32 4.59
C PHE A 50 -3.02 14.79 3.75
N LEU A 51 -3.33 15.63 2.78
CA LEU A 51 -2.39 16.35 1.96
C LEU A 51 -2.46 17.83 2.32
N ASP A 52 -1.31 18.49 2.44
CA ASP A 52 -1.19 19.93 2.56
C ASP A 52 0.05 20.44 1.81
N LEU A 53 0.28 21.73 1.84
CA LEU A 53 1.47 22.34 1.26
C LEU A 53 2.56 22.47 2.33
N ASP A 54 3.79 22.08 1.99
CA ASP A 54 4.91 22.22 2.91
C ASP A 54 5.23 23.72 3.10
N PRO A 55 5.29 24.21 4.36
CA PRO A 55 5.53 25.62 4.62
C PRO A 55 6.96 26.08 4.34
N VAL A 56 7.90 25.15 4.20
CA VAL A 56 9.33 25.44 4.09
C VAL A 56 9.89 24.97 2.74
N VAL A 57 9.60 23.72 2.36
CA VAL A 57 10.17 23.09 1.17
C VAL A 57 9.45 23.57 -0.07
N LYS A 58 10.24 24.01 -1.07
CA LYS A 58 9.74 24.47 -2.35
C LYS A 58 10.37 23.68 -3.49
N ASP A 59 9.65 23.61 -4.59
CA ASP A 59 10.16 23.05 -5.85
C ASP A 59 11.17 24.02 -6.53
N PRO A 60 11.82 23.63 -7.63
CA PRO A 60 12.74 24.50 -8.37
C PRO A 60 12.12 25.79 -8.96
N LEU A 61 10.77 25.84 -9.06
CA LEU A 61 10.03 27.01 -9.54
C LEU A 61 9.57 27.94 -8.40
N GLY A 62 9.86 27.56 -7.14
CA GLY A 62 9.50 28.34 -5.95
C GLY A 62 8.11 28.05 -5.39
N PHE A 63 7.37 27.07 -5.89
CA PHE A 63 6.07 26.66 -5.36
C PHE A 63 6.24 25.71 -4.17
N PRO A 64 5.39 25.79 -3.12
CA PRO A 64 5.37 24.83 -2.03
C PRO A 64 5.13 23.41 -2.56
N VAL A 65 5.91 22.44 -2.08
CA VAL A 65 5.68 21.05 -2.45
C VAL A 65 4.53 20.44 -1.65
N THR A 66 3.86 19.44 -2.22
CA THR A 66 2.82 18.68 -1.50
C THR A 66 3.45 17.86 -0.39
N ARG A 67 2.95 18.01 0.82
CA ARG A 67 3.29 17.20 1.98
C ARG A 67 2.21 16.14 2.21
N ILE A 68 2.63 14.89 2.40
CA ILE A 68 1.73 13.75 2.61
C ILE A 68 1.87 13.30 4.07
N THR A 69 0.80 13.46 4.85
CA THR A 69 0.71 12.90 6.20
C THR A 69 -0.15 11.64 6.14
N ALA A 70 0.49 10.47 6.32
CA ALA A 70 -0.20 9.20 6.23
C ALA A 70 0.37 8.14 7.18
N LYS A 71 -0.52 7.49 7.93
CA LYS A 71 -0.18 6.40 8.85
C LYS A 71 -1.32 5.37 8.89
N TYR A 72 -0.97 4.14 9.24
CA TYR A 72 -1.96 3.11 9.51
C TYR A 72 -2.68 3.37 10.83
N GLY A 73 -3.99 3.22 10.81
CA GLY A 73 -4.82 3.17 12.00
C GLY A 73 -4.87 1.76 12.62
N ASP A 74 -5.66 1.60 13.67
CA ASP A 74 -5.77 0.33 14.39
C ASP A 74 -6.50 -0.74 13.58
N ASN A 75 -7.42 -0.32 12.69
CA ASN A 75 -8.10 -1.25 11.80
C ASN A 75 -7.11 -1.96 10.87
N GLU A 76 -6.20 -1.23 10.23
CA GLU A 76 -5.20 -1.78 9.32
C GLU A 76 -4.22 -2.71 10.05
N LYS A 77 -3.87 -2.38 11.29
CA LYS A 77 -3.01 -3.23 12.14
C LYS A 77 -3.70 -4.55 12.50
N ARG A 78 -4.96 -4.48 12.92
CA ARG A 78 -5.76 -5.68 13.24
C ARG A 78 -5.94 -6.59 12.02
N ILE A 79 -6.27 -6.02 10.86
CA ILE A 79 -6.38 -6.79 9.61
C ILE A 79 -5.04 -7.45 9.26
N ALA A 80 -3.93 -6.72 9.39
CA ALA A 80 -2.61 -7.25 9.07
C ALA A 80 -2.23 -8.41 9.99
N THR A 81 -2.46 -8.29 11.30
CA THR A 81 -2.21 -9.34 12.28
C THR A 81 -3.08 -10.57 11.98
N PHE A 82 -4.38 -10.39 11.84
CA PHE A 82 -5.31 -11.47 11.51
C PHE A 82 -4.88 -12.23 10.24
N ALA A 83 -4.52 -11.52 9.19
CA ALA A 83 -4.13 -12.14 7.94
C ALA A 83 -2.76 -12.85 8.04
N GLN A 84 -1.81 -12.31 8.79
CA GLN A 84 -0.55 -12.99 9.06
C GLN A 84 -0.76 -14.30 9.81
N ASP A 85 -1.65 -14.33 10.80
CA ASP A 85 -1.98 -15.54 11.53
C ASP A 85 -2.65 -16.59 10.63
N LYS A 86 -3.53 -16.17 9.72
CA LYS A 86 -4.14 -17.06 8.73
C LYS A 86 -3.13 -17.60 7.71
N MET A 87 -2.21 -16.75 7.24
CA MET A 87 -1.15 -17.18 6.33
C MET A 87 -0.17 -18.15 7.03
N GLU A 88 0.14 -17.92 8.31
CA GLU A 88 0.96 -18.83 9.09
C GLU A 88 0.30 -20.22 9.19
N GLN A 89 -0.97 -20.27 9.58
CA GLN A 89 -1.74 -21.52 9.62
C GLN A 89 -1.71 -22.24 8.26
N TRP A 90 -1.97 -21.51 7.18
CA TRP A 90 -1.93 -22.06 5.84
C TRP A 90 -0.56 -22.63 5.45
N TYR A 91 0.53 -21.93 5.78
CA TYR A 91 1.88 -22.44 5.51
C TYR A 91 2.23 -23.67 6.35
N LEU A 92 1.81 -23.73 7.62
CA LEU A 92 2.01 -24.90 8.46
C LEU A 92 1.27 -26.12 7.93
N GLU A 93 0.01 -25.97 7.54
CA GLU A 93 -0.79 -27.03 6.90
C GLU A 93 -0.16 -27.50 5.56
N ALA A 94 0.50 -26.60 4.84
CA ALA A 94 1.25 -26.92 3.62
C ALA A 94 2.63 -27.54 3.89
N GLY A 95 2.99 -27.82 5.14
CA GLY A 95 4.25 -28.47 5.51
C GLY A 95 5.46 -27.53 5.64
N ALA A 96 5.24 -26.23 5.83
CA ALA A 96 6.35 -25.30 6.07
C ALA A 96 7.03 -25.60 7.42
N VAL A 97 8.35 -25.71 7.41
CA VAL A 97 9.15 -26.02 8.59
C VAL A 97 9.64 -24.77 9.33
N LYS A 98 9.58 -23.62 8.67
CA LYS A 98 9.99 -22.34 9.25
C LYS A 98 9.24 -21.19 8.60
N ILE A 99 8.72 -20.28 9.41
CA ILE A 99 7.94 -19.12 9.00
C ILE A 99 8.50 -17.87 9.66
N ILE A 100 8.59 -16.78 8.91
CA ILE A 100 8.87 -15.45 9.44
C ILE A 100 7.68 -14.55 9.11
N LYS A 101 7.06 -13.98 10.15
CA LYS A 101 6.06 -12.93 10.00
C LYS A 101 6.75 -11.57 9.98
N SER A 102 6.39 -10.71 9.04
CA SER A 102 6.82 -9.31 9.04
C SER A 102 6.06 -8.55 10.14
N GLY A 103 6.74 -7.64 10.80
CA GLY A 103 6.07 -6.76 11.77
C GLY A 103 5.01 -5.87 11.10
N VAL A 104 4.00 -5.47 11.85
CA VAL A 104 2.99 -4.50 11.42
C VAL A 104 3.44 -3.10 11.84
N GLY A 105 3.98 -2.33 10.91
CA GLY A 105 4.44 -0.97 11.15
C GLY A 105 3.30 0.06 11.24
N ASN A 106 3.63 1.26 11.73
CA ASN A 106 2.71 2.40 11.74
C ASN A 106 2.76 3.23 10.45
N VAL A 107 3.86 3.16 9.71
CA VAL A 107 4.10 3.97 8.53
C VAL A 107 3.55 3.27 7.29
N MET A 108 2.79 4.01 6.50
CA MET A 108 2.39 3.53 5.17
C MET A 108 3.62 3.48 4.26
N GLY A 109 3.85 2.32 3.67
CA GLY A 109 4.85 2.18 2.61
C GLY A 109 4.36 2.81 1.30
N PRO A 110 5.26 2.99 0.32
CA PRO A 110 4.89 3.45 -1.01
C PRO A 110 3.91 2.45 -1.65
N SER A 111 2.90 2.99 -2.34
CA SER A 111 1.88 2.19 -3.02
C SER A 111 1.49 2.83 -4.34
N THR A 112 1.26 2.01 -5.35
CA THR A 112 0.65 2.42 -6.62
C THR A 112 -0.88 2.48 -6.53
N HIS A 113 -1.45 2.11 -5.38
CA HIS A 113 -2.89 2.14 -5.08
C HIS A 113 -3.20 3.26 -4.07
N ALA A 114 -2.80 4.49 -4.38
CA ALA A 114 -3.08 5.66 -3.56
C ALA A 114 -4.47 6.21 -3.87
N TYR A 115 -5.22 6.55 -2.82
CA TYR A 115 -6.61 7.02 -2.90
C TYR A 115 -6.86 8.18 -1.95
N GLY A 116 -8.00 8.88 -2.15
CA GLY A 116 -8.63 9.72 -1.15
C GLY A 116 -8.11 11.14 -1.03
N GLY A 117 -7.08 11.52 -1.77
CA GLY A 117 -6.53 12.89 -1.73
C GLY A 117 -7.54 13.97 -2.15
N THR A 118 -8.47 13.60 -3.05
CA THR A 118 -9.57 14.46 -3.53
C THR A 118 -10.91 13.71 -3.49
N ARG A 119 -11.18 13.01 -2.40
CA ARG A 119 -12.32 12.09 -2.29
C ARG A 119 -13.64 12.72 -2.66
N MET A 120 -14.49 11.93 -3.34
CA MET A 120 -15.83 12.33 -3.72
C MET A 120 -16.84 12.18 -2.58
N GLY A 121 -17.90 12.97 -2.62
CA GLY A 121 -19.05 12.87 -1.73
C GLY A 121 -20.00 14.04 -1.87
N LEU A 122 -21.13 13.97 -1.16
CA LEU A 122 -22.20 14.97 -1.23
C LEU A 122 -21.93 16.22 -0.38
N ASN A 123 -21.11 16.06 0.66
CA ASN A 123 -20.86 17.14 1.63
C ASN A 123 -19.57 17.89 1.29
N SER A 124 -19.69 19.15 0.86
CA SER A 124 -18.56 20.03 0.54
C SER A 124 -17.62 20.32 1.71
N GLN A 125 -18.06 20.15 2.95
CA GLN A 125 -17.21 20.34 4.13
C GLN A 125 -16.24 19.18 4.38
N THR A 126 -16.52 18.00 3.82
CA THR A 126 -15.74 16.79 4.05
C THR A 126 -15.22 16.14 2.78
N ASN A 127 -15.64 16.63 1.61
CA ASN A 127 -15.29 16.06 0.32
C ASN A 127 -14.83 17.16 -0.65
N VAL A 128 -13.86 16.83 -1.48
CA VAL A 128 -13.28 17.77 -2.47
C VAL A 128 -14.11 17.83 -3.73
N VAL A 129 -14.61 16.70 -4.21
CA VAL A 129 -15.45 16.64 -5.41
C VAL A 129 -16.82 16.03 -5.09
N ASN A 130 -17.80 16.41 -5.90
CA ASN A 130 -19.16 15.86 -5.82
C ASN A 130 -19.21 14.44 -6.42
N GLN A 131 -20.42 13.85 -6.43
CA GLN A 131 -20.63 12.50 -6.97
C GLN A 131 -20.30 12.34 -8.47
N TRP A 132 -20.12 13.41 -9.20
CA TRP A 132 -19.76 13.43 -10.62
C TRP A 132 -18.30 13.77 -10.88
N GLY A 133 -17.48 13.90 -9.83
CA GLY A 133 -16.07 14.22 -9.95
C GLY A 133 -15.75 15.71 -10.11
N PHE A 134 -16.72 16.60 -10.02
CA PHE A 134 -16.47 18.05 -10.08
C PHE A 134 -16.22 18.63 -8.70
N SER A 135 -15.26 19.55 -8.61
CA SER A 135 -14.91 20.23 -7.37
C SER A 135 -16.11 21.01 -6.79
N HIS A 136 -16.27 20.91 -5.46
CA HIS A 136 -17.28 21.73 -4.76
C HIS A 136 -16.91 23.21 -4.74
N GLU A 137 -15.61 23.55 -4.71
CA GLU A 137 -15.13 24.94 -4.64
C GLU A 137 -14.98 25.57 -6.03
N VAL A 138 -14.62 24.79 -7.05
CA VAL A 138 -14.40 25.23 -8.42
C VAL A 138 -15.28 24.39 -9.35
N PRO A 139 -16.54 24.80 -9.59
CA PRO A 139 -17.55 23.97 -10.23
C PRO A 139 -17.24 23.49 -11.65
N ASN A 140 -16.34 24.18 -12.36
CA ASN A 140 -15.88 23.80 -13.71
C ASN A 140 -14.57 23.00 -13.71
N LEU A 141 -14.08 22.56 -12.53
CA LEU A 141 -12.90 21.71 -12.39
C LEU A 141 -13.34 20.26 -12.14
N GLY A 142 -13.12 19.40 -13.13
CA GLY A 142 -13.27 17.95 -12.99
C GLY A 142 -11.96 17.30 -12.52
N ILE A 143 -12.05 16.36 -11.55
CA ILE A 143 -10.90 15.61 -11.05
C ILE A 143 -11.18 14.13 -11.30
N LEU A 144 -10.27 13.49 -12.05
CA LEU A 144 -10.35 12.08 -12.44
C LEU A 144 -9.23 11.28 -11.79
N GLY A 145 -9.45 9.98 -11.64
CA GLY A 145 -8.41 9.09 -11.14
C GLY A 145 -8.69 8.51 -9.77
N GLY A 146 -7.69 7.81 -9.21
CA GLY A 146 -7.81 7.13 -7.91
C GLY A 146 -8.04 8.06 -6.73
N SER A 147 -7.58 9.31 -6.81
CA SER A 147 -7.69 10.29 -5.72
C SER A 147 -9.12 10.60 -5.30
N VAL A 148 -10.10 10.44 -6.20
CA VAL A 148 -11.52 10.68 -5.89
C VAL A 148 -12.18 9.55 -5.10
N MET A 149 -11.56 8.39 -5.02
CA MET A 149 -12.06 7.24 -4.23
C MET A 149 -11.78 7.46 -2.75
N GLY A 150 -12.80 7.45 -1.89
CA GLY A 150 -12.64 7.58 -0.43
C GLY A 150 -11.90 6.40 0.19
N THR A 151 -12.08 5.22 -0.37
CA THR A 151 -11.41 3.98 0.01
C THR A 151 -11.40 3.03 -1.19
N SER A 152 -10.72 1.90 -1.07
CA SER A 152 -10.72 0.89 -2.13
C SER A 152 -10.98 -0.51 -1.58
N GLY A 153 -11.31 -1.45 -2.47
CA GLY A 153 -11.28 -2.87 -2.14
C GLY A 153 -9.83 -3.39 -2.08
N SER A 154 -9.67 -4.61 -1.59
CA SER A 154 -8.37 -5.31 -1.53
C SER A 154 -7.95 -5.88 -2.89
N ARG A 155 -8.18 -5.15 -3.98
CA ARG A 155 -7.86 -5.53 -5.36
C ARG A 155 -7.31 -4.34 -6.14
N ASN A 156 -6.68 -4.65 -7.28
CA ASN A 156 -6.18 -3.61 -8.19
C ASN A 156 -7.35 -2.75 -8.69
N PRO A 157 -7.26 -1.41 -8.62
CA PRO A 157 -8.42 -0.52 -8.77
C PRO A 157 -8.66 -0.01 -10.18
N THR A 158 -7.79 -0.28 -11.14
CA THR A 158 -7.74 0.40 -12.44
C THR A 158 -9.09 0.41 -13.17
N LEU A 159 -9.80 -0.72 -13.21
CA LEU A 159 -11.12 -0.78 -13.85
C LEU A 159 -12.15 0.13 -13.16
N THR A 160 -12.14 0.19 -11.83
CA THR A 160 -13.02 1.09 -11.07
C THR A 160 -12.67 2.55 -11.32
N VAL A 161 -11.38 2.88 -11.35
CA VAL A 161 -10.89 4.24 -11.68
C VAL A 161 -11.34 4.65 -13.08
N GLN A 162 -11.19 3.78 -14.08
CA GLN A 162 -11.62 4.03 -15.45
C GLN A 162 -13.15 4.22 -15.53
N ALA A 163 -13.92 3.36 -14.86
CA ALA A 163 -15.38 3.47 -14.84
C ALA A 163 -15.87 4.77 -14.19
N LEU A 164 -15.24 5.21 -13.10
CA LEU A 164 -15.54 6.50 -12.47
C LEU A 164 -15.17 7.66 -13.38
N SER A 165 -14.00 7.62 -14.01
CA SER A 165 -13.55 8.66 -14.94
C SER A 165 -14.42 8.76 -16.20
N TRP A 166 -14.96 7.64 -16.66
CA TRP A 166 -15.90 7.61 -17.78
C TRP A 166 -17.25 8.22 -17.43
N ARG A 167 -17.66 8.13 -16.18
CA ARG A 167 -18.93 8.66 -15.69
C ARG A 167 -18.90 10.19 -15.51
N THR A 168 -17.74 10.78 -15.21
CA THR A 168 -17.51 12.23 -15.09
C THR A 168 -17.62 12.95 -16.44
#